data_1d7d9ac538c9670f2b0b7bf488ebedc5
#
_entry.id   1d7d9ac538c9670f2b0b7bf488ebedc5
#
_cell.length_a   1.000
_cell.length_b   1.000
_cell.length_c   1.000
_cell.angle_alpha   90.00
_cell.angle_beta   90.00
_cell.angle_gamma   90.00
#
_symmetry.space_group_name_H-M   'P 1'
#
loop_
_entity.id
_entity.type
_entity.pdbx_description
1 polymer ?
#
loop_
_entity_poly.entity_id
_entity_poly.type
_entity_poly.pdbx_seq_one_letter_code
_entity_poly.pdbx_strand_id
1 'polypeptide(L)'
;MRFKPYWHREHKETLIKKIKKKGKRKMSEIRQIAIYGKGGIGKSTTTQNLTAGLVEHGKKVMVVGCDPKADSTRLLLGGLAQKTVLDTIRDEGEDIELSRIMREGYGGTKCVESGGPEPGVGCAGRGIITSINMLENLGAYTDDLDYVFYDVLGDVVCGGFAMPIREGKAKEIYIVASGEMMALYAANNITKGIRRYAKTGGVRLGGIICNSRNVDRELDLLRAFSKELGTKLLYFVPRDNIVQRAEINKKTVIEYKPDSQQAQEYRNLAEAVINNTDFAIPTPMTQERLEEILFEYGLMDFADDYHI
;
A
#
# COMPACT_ATOMS: atom_id res chain seq x y z
N MET A 1 47.73 48.39 21.55
CA MET A 1 46.25 48.39 21.61
C MET A 1 45.69 47.42 20.59
N ARG A 2 45.13 46.29 21.06
CA ARG A 2 44.51 45.29 20.17
C ARG A 2 42.99 45.47 20.24
N PHE A 3 42.38 45.89 19.13
CA PHE A 3 40.93 45.93 18.99
C PHE A 3 40.41 44.51 18.71
N LYS A 4 39.55 43.96 19.57
CA LYS A 4 38.79 42.74 19.32
C LYS A 4 37.47 43.12 18.65
N PRO A 5 37.07 42.45 17.58
CA PRO A 5 35.78 42.74 16.94
C PRO A 5 34.65 42.02 17.69
N TYR A 6 33.86 42.78 18.43
CA TYR A 6 32.68 42.29 19.19
C TYR A 6 31.45 41.99 18.32
N TRP A 7 31.49 42.32 17.03
CA TRP A 7 30.32 42.30 16.12
C TRP A 7 29.99 40.96 15.47
N HIS A 8 30.83 39.94 15.58
CA HIS A 8 30.62 38.69 14.87
C HIS A 8 29.87 37.59 15.65
N ARG A 9 29.71 37.73 16.97
CA ARG A 9 29.07 36.70 17.79
C ARG A 9 27.54 36.82 17.82
N GLU A 10 27.02 38.01 18.01
CA GLU A 10 25.55 38.22 18.10
C GLU A 10 24.82 37.97 16.77
N HIS A 11 25.45 38.32 15.64
CA HIS A 11 24.84 38.03 14.32
C HIS A 11 24.77 36.53 14.02
N LYS A 12 25.78 35.75 14.45
CA LYS A 12 25.74 34.28 14.30
C LYS A 12 24.68 33.62 15.19
N GLU A 13 24.54 34.08 16.42
CA GLU A 13 23.53 33.55 17.34
C GLU A 13 22.10 33.91 16.90
N THR A 14 21.90 35.11 16.37
CA THR A 14 20.61 35.55 15.84
C THR A 14 20.27 34.83 14.55
N LEU A 15 21.24 34.55 13.69
CA LEU A 15 21.07 33.76 12.47
C LEU A 15 20.77 32.29 12.79
N ILE A 16 21.47 31.72 13.75
CA ILE A 16 21.24 30.35 14.24
C ILE A 16 19.88 30.24 14.94
N LYS A 17 19.44 31.24 15.70
CA LYS A 17 18.09 31.30 16.28
C LYS A 17 17.01 31.49 15.22
N LYS A 18 17.25 32.28 14.17
CA LYS A 18 16.34 32.43 13.03
C LYS A 18 16.26 31.15 12.19
N ILE A 19 17.37 30.45 11.99
CA ILE A 19 17.40 29.15 11.28
C ILE A 19 16.71 28.07 12.13
N LYS A 20 16.89 28.06 13.46
CA LYS A 20 16.19 27.16 14.38
C LYS A 20 14.70 27.48 14.54
N LYS A 21 14.24 28.69 14.22
CA LYS A 21 12.85 29.12 14.27
C LYS A 21 12.11 28.93 12.92
N LYS A 22 12.85 28.75 11.81
CA LYS A 22 12.31 28.36 10.51
C LYS A 22 12.36 26.84 10.40
N GLY A 23 11.29 26.17 10.90
CA GLY A 23 11.06 24.79 10.51
C GLY A 23 11.25 23.72 11.58
N LYS A 24 10.68 23.87 12.75
CA LYS A 24 10.07 22.70 13.37
C LYS A 24 8.68 22.54 12.74
N ARG A 25 8.62 22.17 11.44
CA ARG A 25 7.55 21.35 10.96
C ARG A 25 7.59 20.13 11.88
N LYS A 26 6.54 19.91 12.67
CA LYS A 26 6.40 18.68 13.46
C LYS A 26 6.58 17.59 12.42
N MET A 27 7.67 16.81 12.50
CA MET A 27 7.89 15.68 11.58
C MET A 27 6.62 14.84 11.70
N SER A 28 5.77 14.89 10.68
CA SER A 28 4.69 13.94 10.59
C SER A 28 5.38 12.60 10.38
N GLU A 29 5.17 11.66 11.27
CA GLU A 29 5.67 10.30 11.11
C GLU A 29 5.19 9.80 9.74
N ILE A 30 6.11 9.30 8.90
CA ILE A 30 5.78 8.74 7.59
C ILE A 30 4.72 7.66 7.80
N ARG A 31 3.59 7.77 7.12
CA ARG A 31 2.59 6.71 7.15
C ARG A 31 3.04 5.55 6.26
N GLN A 32 3.42 4.45 6.89
CA GLN A 32 3.88 3.23 6.21
C GLN A 32 2.72 2.23 6.13
N ILE A 33 2.21 2.05 4.93
CA ILE A 33 0.97 1.34 4.62
C ILE A 33 1.27 0.10 3.78
N ALA A 34 0.80 -1.07 4.20
CA ALA A 34 0.81 -2.25 3.33
C ALA A 34 -0.58 -2.52 2.76
N ILE A 35 -0.63 -2.77 1.46
CA ILE A 35 -1.84 -3.13 0.73
C ILE A 35 -1.82 -4.63 0.45
N TYR A 36 -2.83 -5.33 0.93
CA TYR A 36 -3.03 -6.76 0.75
C TYR A 36 -4.31 -7.04 -0.06
N GLY A 37 -4.44 -8.25 -0.56
CA GLY A 37 -5.64 -8.71 -1.27
C GLY A 37 -5.34 -9.90 -2.16
N LYS A 38 -6.36 -10.66 -2.55
CA LYS A 38 -6.25 -11.82 -3.42
C LYS A 38 -5.52 -11.49 -4.73
N GLY A 39 -4.76 -12.44 -5.27
CA GLY A 39 -4.15 -12.31 -6.60
C GLY A 39 -5.20 -12.00 -7.67
N GLY A 40 -4.90 -11.06 -8.55
CA GLY A 40 -5.83 -10.63 -9.61
C GLY A 40 -7.00 -9.75 -9.15
N ILE A 41 -7.09 -9.37 -7.86
CA ILE A 41 -8.15 -8.48 -7.36
C ILE A 41 -8.02 -7.03 -7.85
N GLY A 42 -6.88 -6.66 -8.45
CA GLY A 42 -6.58 -5.30 -8.87
C GLY A 42 -5.89 -4.47 -7.80
N LYS A 43 -5.23 -5.11 -6.84
CA LYS A 43 -4.51 -4.47 -5.75
C LYS A 43 -3.48 -3.45 -6.25
N SER A 44 -2.56 -3.85 -7.14
CA SER A 44 -1.52 -2.96 -7.69
C SER A 44 -2.10 -1.82 -8.52
N THR A 45 -3.15 -2.07 -9.30
CA THR A 45 -3.89 -1.02 -10.02
C THR A 45 -4.52 -0.02 -9.05
N THR A 46 -5.15 -0.51 -7.98
CA THR A 46 -5.75 0.34 -6.94
C THR A 46 -4.67 1.16 -6.22
N THR A 47 -3.55 0.54 -5.85
CA THR A 47 -2.43 1.22 -5.17
C THR A 47 -1.85 2.34 -6.02
N GLN A 48 -1.63 2.10 -7.33
CA GLN A 48 -1.07 3.11 -8.23
C GLN A 48 -2.03 4.27 -8.47
N ASN A 49 -3.33 4.02 -8.62
CA ASN A 49 -4.34 5.07 -8.76
C ASN A 49 -4.56 5.83 -7.44
N LEU A 50 -4.57 5.15 -6.29
CA LEU A 50 -4.57 5.79 -4.97
C LEU A 50 -3.37 6.72 -4.82
N THR A 51 -2.18 6.25 -5.21
CA THR A 51 -0.95 7.05 -5.19
C THR A 51 -1.08 8.30 -6.04
N ALA A 52 -1.62 8.18 -7.26
CA ALA A 52 -1.85 9.35 -8.13
C ALA A 52 -2.81 10.35 -7.48
N GLY A 53 -3.88 9.88 -6.82
CA GLY A 53 -4.80 10.73 -6.06
C GLY A 53 -4.12 11.45 -4.89
N LEU A 54 -3.27 10.75 -4.13
CA LEU A 54 -2.50 11.36 -3.04
C LEU A 54 -1.55 12.45 -3.54
N VAL A 55 -0.90 12.22 -4.67
CA VAL A 55 -0.01 13.21 -5.31
C VAL A 55 -0.78 14.46 -5.71
N GLU A 56 -1.98 14.34 -6.28
CA GLU A 56 -2.83 15.51 -6.56
C GLU A 56 -3.24 16.27 -5.29
N HIS A 57 -3.33 15.59 -4.14
CA HIS A 57 -3.49 16.23 -2.83
C HIS A 57 -2.17 16.80 -2.25
N GLY A 58 -1.13 16.90 -3.07
CA GLY A 58 0.16 17.48 -2.68
C GLY A 58 0.98 16.59 -1.74
N LYS A 59 0.70 15.29 -1.68
CA LYS A 59 1.43 14.32 -0.83
C LYS A 59 2.65 13.78 -1.56
N LYS A 60 3.74 13.59 -0.82
CA LYS A 60 4.94 12.93 -1.31
C LYS A 60 4.87 11.45 -0.96
N VAL A 61 4.91 10.63 -1.98
CA VAL A 61 4.63 9.19 -1.87
C VAL A 61 5.78 8.36 -2.42
N MET A 62 6.12 7.27 -1.74
CA MET A 62 6.96 6.20 -2.25
C MET A 62 6.12 4.92 -2.36
N VAL A 63 6.27 4.19 -3.46
CA VAL A 63 5.68 2.87 -3.68
C VAL A 63 6.77 1.83 -3.79
N VAL A 64 6.69 0.80 -2.97
CA VAL A 64 7.59 -0.36 -2.95
C VAL A 64 6.79 -1.59 -3.37
N GLY A 65 7.00 -2.05 -4.59
CA GLY A 65 6.40 -3.29 -5.09
C GLY A 65 7.07 -4.50 -4.46
N CYS A 66 6.28 -5.37 -3.87
CA CYS A 66 6.72 -6.59 -3.20
C CYS A 66 6.30 -7.86 -3.96
N ASP A 67 5.83 -7.71 -5.20
CA ASP A 67 5.48 -8.83 -6.08
C ASP A 67 6.70 -9.20 -6.96
N PRO A 68 7.06 -10.49 -7.07
CA PRO A 68 8.10 -10.94 -7.99
C PRO A 68 7.91 -10.53 -9.46
N LYS A 69 6.68 -10.21 -9.87
CA LYS A 69 6.36 -9.72 -11.23
C LYS A 69 6.86 -8.32 -11.51
N ALA A 70 7.20 -7.55 -10.47
CA ALA A 70 7.70 -6.17 -10.57
C ALA A 70 6.82 -5.25 -11.43
N ASP A 71 5.51 -5.26 -11.18
CA ASP A 71 4.51 -4.47 -11.92
C ASP A 71 3.73 -3.46 -11.05
N SER A 72 4.10 -3.37 -9.76
CA SER A 72 3.42 -2.51 -8.78
C SER A 72 3.60 -1.01 -9.03
N THR A 73 4.60 -0.61 -9.82
CA THR A 73 4.92 0.79 -10.13
C THR A 73 4.77 1.14 -11.60
N ARG A 74 4.38 0.16 -12.42
CA ARG A 74 4.41 0.26 -13.88
C ARG A 74 3.58 1.42 -14.46
N LEU A 75 2.38 1.66 -13.94
CA LEU A 75 1.52 2.76 -14.41
C LEU A 75 2.05 4.13 -14.00
N LEU A 76 2.66 4.23 -12.83
CA LEU A 76 3.31 5.45 -12.34
C LEU A 76 4.55 5.80 -13.16
N LEU A 77 5.20 4.80 -13.75
CA LEU A 77 6.39 4.95 -14.59
C LEU A 77 6.10 5.01 -16.10
N GLY A 78 4.84 5.23 -16.51
CA GLY A 78 4.46 5.30 -17.92
C GLY A 78 4.66 3.98 -18.67
N GLY A 79 4.57 2.85 -17.98
CA GLY A 79 4.77 1.51 -18.53
C GLY A 79 6.20 1.01 -18.53
N LEU A 80 7.13 1.79 -17.99
CA LEU A 80 8.53 1.34 -17.87
C LEU A 80 8.60 0.19 -16.86
N ALA A 81 9.19 -0.92 -17.26
CA ALA A 81 9.62 -1.98 -16.37
C ALA A 81 10.99 -1.59 -15.79
N GLN A 82 11.07 -1.41 -14.47
CA GLN A 82 12.34 -1.10 -13.84
C GLN A 82 13.04 -2.36 -13.34
N LYS A 83 14.37 -2.33 -13.29
CA LYS A 83 15.18 -3.37 -12.66
C LYS A 83 14.86 -3.43 -11.17
N THR A 84 14.69 -4.62 -10.64
CA THR A 84 14.36 -4.79 -9.24
C THR A 84 15.58 -4.60 -8.33
N VAL A 85 15.32 -4.36 -7.04
CA VAL A 85 16.38 -4.26 -6.03
C VAL A 85 17.20 -5.56 -6.00
N LEU A 86 16.51 -6.72 -5.97
CA LEU A 86 17.21 -8.03 -5.89
C LEU A 86 18.00 -8.35 -7.14
N ASP A 87 17.49 -8.01 -8.35
CA ASP A 87 18.24 -8.19 -9.57
C ASP A 87 19.46 -7.28 -9.60
N THR A 88 19.33 -6.04 -9.12
CA THR A 88 20.44 -5.11 -9.05
C THR A 88 21.54 -5.59 -8.10
N ILE A 89 21.14 -6.06 -6.89
CA ILE A 89 22.10 -6.63 -5.91
C ILE A 89 22.80 -7.86 -6.50
N ARG A 90 22.08 -8.70 -7.24
CA ARG A 90 22.66 -9.91 -7.86
C ARG A 90 23.70 -9.58 -8.91
N ASP A 91 23.42 -8.57 -9.73
CA ASP A 91 24.28 -8.21 -10.85
C ASP A 91 25.46 -7.31 -10.46
N GLU A 92 25.26 -6.44 -9.46
CA GLU A 92 26.20 -5.35 -9.13
C GLU A 92 26.75 -5.45 -7.71
N GLY A 93 26.23 -6.38 -6.87
CA GLY A 93 26.59 -6.51 -5.45
C GLY A 93 25.76 -5.59 -4.56
N GLU A 94 26.17 -5.49 -3.28
CA GLU A 94 25.44 -4.69 -2.27
C GLU A 94 25.87 -3.22 -2.23
N ASP A 95 26.99 -2.87 -2.87
CA ASP A 95 27.51 -1.50 -2.94
C ASP A 95 26.93 -0.75 -4.13
N ILE A 96 25.64 -0.43 -4.04
CA ILE A 96 24.88 0.24 -5.10
C ILE A 96 24.35 1.60 -4.65
N GLU A 97 24.16 2.49 -5.58
CA GLU A 97 23.50 3.78 -5.33
C GLU A 97 21.99 3.67 -5.39
N LEU A 98 21.29 4.53 -4.62
CA LEU A 98 19.82 4.60 -4.61
C LEU A 98 19.24 4.83 -6.01
N SER A 99 19.91 5.61 -6.85
CA SER A 99 19.53 5.89 -8.22
C SER A 99 19.42 4.65 -9.13
N ARG A 100 20.07 3.54 -8.74
CA ARG A 100 20.03 2.27 -9.49
C ARG A 100 18.72 1.52 -9.28
N ILE A 101 18.10 1.68 -8.12
CA ILE A 101 16.96 0.88 -7.67
C ILE A 101 15.67 1.70 -7.44
N MET A 102 15.76 3.02 -7.47
CA MET A 102 14.62 3.92 -7.29
C MET A 102 14.45 4.83 -8.50
N ARG A 103 13.25 4.92 -9.02
CA ARG A 103 12.87 5.80 -10.14
C ARG A 103 11.85 6.82 -9.67
N GLU A 104 11.80 7.94 -10.36
CA GLU A 104 10.78 8.95 -10.19
C GLU A 104 9.69 8.76 -11.24
N GLY A 105 8.45 8.64 -10.79
CA GLY A 105 7.26 8.43 -11.61
C GLY A 105 6.29 9.62 -11.54
N TYR A 106 5.03 9.37 -11.87
CA TYR A 106 3.97 10.37 -11.91
C TYR A 106 3.99 11.31 -10.70
N GLY A 107 4.04 12.61 -10.95
CA GLY A 107 4.00 13.66 -9.93
C GLY A 107 5.12 13.60 -8.88
N GLY A 108 6.28 13.03 -9.22
CA GLY A 108 7.42 12.93 -8.32
C GLY A 108 7.35 11.72 -7.37
N THR A 109 6.43 10.77 -7.61
CA THR A 109 6.34 9.53 -6.82
C THR A 109 7.65 8.74 -6.91
N LYS A 110 8.18 8.30 -5.77
CA LYS A 110 9.33 7.40 -5.72
C LYS A 110 8.86 5.96 -5.94
N CYS A 111 9.42 5.29 -6.93
CA CYS A 111 9.02 3.96 -7.38
C CYS A 111 10.15 2.96 -7.21
N VAL A 112 9.89 1.87 -6.49
CA VAL A 112 10.83 0.78 -6.24
C VAL A 112 10.13 -0.54 -6.48
N GLU A 113 10.82 -1.51 -7.09
CA GLU A 113 10.38 -2.90 -7.17
C GLU A 113 11.38 -3.80 -6.44
N SER A 114 10.91 -4.51 -5.42
CA SER A 114 11.76 -5.42 -4.65
C SER A 114 12.26 -6.59 -5.48
N GLY A 115 11.42 -7.13 -6.34
CA GLY A 115 11.68 -8.36 -7.07
C GLY A 115 11.42 -9.61 -6.23
N GLY A 116 11.73 -10.75 -6.79
CA GLY A 116 11.59 -12.07 -6.17
C GLY A 116 12.90 -12.85 -6.18
N PRO A 117 12.96 -13.96 -5.43
CA PRO A 117 14.06 -14.93 -5.57
C PRO A 117 13.98 -15.54 -6.97
N GLU A 118 15.09 -16.12 -7.42
CA GLU A 118 15.08 -16.94 -8.63
C GLU A 118 14.03 -18.07 -8.52
N PRO A 119 13.38 -18.41 -9.62
CA PRO A 119 12.45 -19.53 -9.64
C PRO A 119 13.10 -20.79 -9.08
N GLY A 120 12.46 -21.37 -8.06
CA GLY A 120 12.97 -22.57 -7.38
C GLY A 120 14.01 -22.32 -6.28
N VAL A 121 14.43 -21.09 -6.02
CA VAL A 121 15.43 -20.75 -5.01
C VAL A 121 14.86 -19.84 -3.94
N GLY A 122 14.57 -20.39 -2.76
CA GLY A 122 14.27 -19.64 -1.56
C GLY A 122 12.84 -19.11 -1.43
N CYS A 123 12.58 -18.36 -0.33
CA CYS A 123 11.29 -17.77 0.00
C CYS A 123 11.28 -16.29 -0.44
N ALA A 124 10.26 -15.89 -1.20
CA ALA A 124 10.07 -14.51 -1.67
C ALA A 124 10.11 -13.46 -0.53
N GLY A 125 9.69 -13.83 0.66
CA GLY A 125 9.69 -12.92 1.80
C GLY A 125 11.08 -12.50 2.29
N ARG A 126 12.11 -13.31 2.13
CA ARG A 126 13.48 -12.86 2.43
C ARG A 126 13.93 -11.76 1.49
N GLY A 127 13.55 -11.85 0.22
CA GLY A 127 13.85 -10.82 -0.75
C GLY A 127 13.22 -9.48 -0.42
N ILE A 128 11.97 -9.49 0.02
CA ILE A 128 11.25 -8.28 0.42
C ILE A 128 11.98 -7.54 1.56
N ILE A 129 12.37 -8.27 2.62
CA ILE A 129 13.06 -7.62 3.75
C ILE A 129 14.46 -7.16 3.38
N THR A 130 15.18 -7.91 2.53
CA THR A 130 16.48 -7.47 1.99
C THR A 130 16.34 -6.16 1.22
N SER A 131 15.33 -6.04 0.37
CA SER A 131 15.03 -4.82 -0.38
C SER A 131 14.69 -3.65 0.54
N ILE A 132 13.84 -3.85 1.55
CA ILE A 132 13.47 -2.80 2.50
C ILE A 132 14.70 -2.34 3.30
N ASN A 133 15.51 -3.26 3.80
CA ASN A 133 16.73 -2.92 4.54
C ASN A 133 17.74 -2.18 3.64
N MET A 134 17.87 -2.55 2.36
CA MET A 134 18.70 -1.84 1.41
C MET A 134 18.21 -0.39 1.22
N LEU A 135 16.90 -0.19 1.05
CA LEU A 135 16.30 1.15 0.94
C LEU A 135 16.56 1.99 2.19
N GLU A 136 16.47 1.41 3.39
CA GLU A 136 16.80 2.08 4.65
C GLU A 136 18.27 2.49 4.71
N ASN A 137 19.17 1.56 4.40
CA ASN A 137 20.62 1.80 4.41
C ASN A 137 21.04 2.89 3.43
N LEU A 138 20.37 2.98 2.28
CA LEU A 138 20.60 3.98 1.25
C LEU A 138 19.86 5.31 1.50
N GLY A 139 19.12 5.44 2.61
CA GLY A 139 18.42 6.66 2.98
C GLY A 139 17.22 7.00 2.09
N ALA A 140 16.53 5.99 1.55
CA ALA A 140 15.34 6.20 0.70
C ALA A 140 14.16 6.83 1.44
N TYR A 141 14.07 6.60 2.75
CA TYR A 141 12.98 7.11 3.61
C TYR A 141 13.31 8.52 4.12
N THR A 142 13.12 9.50 3.25
CA THR A 142 13.45 10.91 3.54
C THR A 142 12.35 11.58 4.37
N ASP A 143 12.72 12.56 5.21
CA ASP A 143 11.82 13.29 6.12
C ASP A 143 10.69 14.05 5.42
N ASP A 144 10.76 14.21 4.11
CA ASP A 144 9.76 14.90 3.32
C ASP A 144 8.68 13.95 2.75
N LEU A 145 8.84 12.63 2.88
CA LEU A 145 7.80 11.67 2.51
C LEU A 145 6.62 11.75 3.48
N ASP A 146 5.41 11.76 2.93
CA ASP A 146 4.17 11.64 3.70
C ASP A 146 3.73 10.17 3.80
N TYR A 147 3.90 9.38 2.72
CA TYR A 147 3.42 8.01 2.61
C TYR A 147 4.44 7.07 1.98
N VAL A 148 4.49 5.85 2.50
CA VAL A 148 5.16 4.71 1.85
C VAL A 148 4.14 3.58 1.72
N PHE A 149 3.90 3.14 0.49
CA PHE A 149 3.07 1.97 0.22
C PHE A 149 3.93 0.75 -0.08
N TYR A 150 3.62 -0.34 0.60
CA TYR A 150 4.10 -1.67 0.28
C TYR A 150 2.98 -2.42 -0.44
N ASP A 151 3.12 -2.63 -1.75
CA ASP A 151 2.17 -3.43 -2.54
C ASP A 151 2.53 -4.91 -2.44
N VAL A 152 1.88 -5.61 -1.52
CA VAL A 152 2.27 -6.96 -1.11
C VAL A 152 1.42 -8.02 -1.83
N LEU A 153 2.07 -9.07 -2.34
CA LEU A 153 1.35 -10.24 -2.88
C LEU A 153 0.54 -10.93 -1.77
N GLY A 154 -0.78 -11.04 -1.97
CA GLY A 154 -1.73 -11.28 -0.90
C GLY A 154 -2.33 -12.67 -0.76
N ASP A 155 -1.97 -13.63 -1.63
CA ASP A 155 -2.66 -14.93 -1.65
C ASP A 155 -2.24 -15.87 -0.54
N VAL A 156 -1.08 -15.67 0.04
CA VAL A 156 -0.52 -16.60 1.01
C VAL A 156 0.00 -15.83 2.22
N VAL A 157 -0.64 -16.02 3.36
CA VAL A 157 -0.09 -15.61 4.67
C VAL A 157 1.05 -16.58 5.05
N CYS A 158 1.90 -16.95 4.08
CA CYS A 158 3.15 -17.60 4.42
C CYS A 158 4.08 -16.57 5.06
N GLY A 159 4.92 -17.03 6.00
CA GLY A 159 5.76 -16.15 6.81
C GLY A 159 6.60 -15.13 6.03
N GLY A 160 6.74 -15.30 4.70
CA GLY A 160 7.47 -14.41 3.83
C GLY A 160 6.72 -13.14 3.39
N PHE A 161 5.44 -13.25 3.06
CA PHE A 161 4.64 -12.11 2.63
C PHE A 161 4.13 -11.25 3.79
N ALA A 162 4.13 -11.79 5.01
CA ALA A 162 3.89 -11.01 6.22
C ALA A 162 5.11 -10.19 6.67
N MET A 163 6.23 -10.19 5.93
CA MET A 163 7.46 -9.53 6.37
C MET A 163 7.31 -8.04 6.66
N PRO A 164 6.63 -7.21 5.81
CA PRO A 164 6.43 -5.80 6.16
C PRO A 164 5.65 -5.61 7.46
N ILE A 165 4.71 -6.51 7.76
CA ILE A 165 3.94 -6.52 9.00
C ILE A 165 4.79 -7.03 10.17
N ARG A 166 5.44 -8.17 9.98
CA ARG A 166 6.18 -8.90 11.02
C ARG A 166 7.38 -8.10 11.53
N GLU A 167 8.10 -7.44 10.62
CA GLU A 167 9.28 -6.62 10.95
C GLU A 167 8.90 -5.18 11.34
N GLY A 168 7.60 -4.89 11.49
CA GLY A 168 7.12 -3.58 11.94
C GLY A 168 7.35 -2.43 10.94
N LYS A 169 7.61 -2.78 9.65
CA LYS A 169 7.83 -1.78 8.60
C LYS A 169 6.53 -1.10 8.21
N ALA A 170 5.42 -1.85 8.09
CA ALA A 170 4.10 -1.30 7.86
C ALA A 170 3.27 -1.36 9.15
N LYS A 171 2.80 -0.22 9.61
CA LYS A 171 1.92 -0.11 10.79
C LYS A 171 0.44 -0.10 10.41
N GLU A 172 0.12 0.36 9.23
CA GLU A 172 -1.23 0.45 8.70
C GLU A 172 -1.43 -0.58 7.58
N ILE A 173 -2.55 -1.28 7.63
CA ILE A 173 -2.90 -2.28 6.63
C ILE A 173 -4.24 -1.91 6.01
N TYR A 174 -4.34 -1.98 4.68
CA TYR A 174 -5.60 -1.99 3.97
C TYR A 174 -5.72 -3.28 3.16
N ILE A 175 -6.93 -3.81 3.05
CA ILE A 175 -7.20 -5.01 2.28
C ILE A 175 -8.08 -4.64 1.09
N VAL A 176 -7.59 -4.90 -0.12
CA VAL A 176 -8.39 -4.79 -1.34
C VAL A 176 -9.14 -6.09 -1.53
N ALA A 177 -10.46 -6.02 -1.61
CA ALA A 177 -11.37 -7.16 -1.78
C ALA A 177 -12.47 -6.84 -2.82
N SER A 178 -13.29 -7.82 -3.13
CA SER A 178 -14.54 -7.69 -3.89
C SER A 178 -15.61 -8.56 -3.24
N GLY A 179 -16.84 -8.52 -3.75
CA GLY A 179 -17.93 -9.40 -3.32
C GLY A 179 -17.77 -10.86 -3.71
N GLU A 180 -16.74 -11.21 -4.49
CA GLU A 180 -16.46 -12.60 -4.86
C GLU A 180 -16.07 -13.42 -3.63
N MET A 181 -16.64 -14.60 -3.46
CA MET A 181 -16.42 -15.51 -2.33
C MET A 181 -14.90 -15.67 -2.02
N MET A 182 -14.10 -16.00 -3.03
CA MET A 182 -12.66 -16.25 -2.84
C MET A 182 -11.88 -14.99 -2.46
N ALA A 183 -12.37 -13.79 -2.80
CA ALA A 183 -11.77 -12.54 -2.35
C ALA A 183 -12.05 -12.29 -0.87
N LEU A 184 -13.25 -12.61 -0.40
CA LEU A 184 -13.64 -12.51 1.01
C LEU A 184 -12.90 -13.55 1.87
N TYR A 185 -12.73 -14.80 1.37
CA TYR A 185 -11.90 -15.81 2.03
C TYR A 185 -10.46 -15.34 2.21
N ALA A 186 -9.86 -14.80 1.15
CA ALA A 186 -8.50 -14.28 1.20
C ALA A 186 -8.40 -13.11 2.20
N ALA A 187 -9.35 -12.17 2.15
CA ALA A 187 -9.41 -11.05 3.08
C ALA A 187 -9.51 -11.52 4.54
N ASN A 188 -10.41 -12.48 4.83
CA ASN A 188 -10.55 -13.07 6.17
C ASN A 188 -9.24 -13.75 6.64
N ASN A 189 -8.54 -14.47 5.76
CA ASN A 189 -7.26 -15.08 6.10
C ASN A 189 -6.16 -14.04 6.38
N ILE A 190 -6.13 -12.94 5.62
CA ILE A 190 -5.19 -11.83 5.87
C ILE A 190 -5.43 -11.25 7.26
N THR A 191 -6.70 -11.11 7.70
CA THR A 191 -7.02 -10.59 9.04
C THR A 191 -6.49 -11.48 10.18
N LYS A 192 -6.39 -12.82 9.97
CA LYS A 192 -5.73 -13.73 10.93
C LYS A 192 -4.26 -13.37 11.13
N GLY A 193 -3.58 -13.02 10.03
CA GLY A 193 -2.19 -12.53 10.06
C GLY A 193 -2.07 -11.21 10.82
N ILE A 194 -2.93 -10.23 10.51
CA ILE A 194 -2.94 -8.92 11.19
C ILE A 194 -3.16 -9.10 12.69
N ARG A 195 -4.15 -9.88 13.10
CA ARG A 195 -4.45 -10.16 14.52
C ARG A 195 -3.26 -10.79 15.24
N ARG A 196 -2.55 -11.73 14.57
CA ARG A 196 -1.37 -12.39 15.13
C ARG A 196 -0.25 -11.40 15.45
N TYR A 197 0.01 -10.44 14.55
CA TYR A 197 1.11 -9.48 14.69
C TYR A 197 0.70 -8.16 15.35
N ALA A 198 -0.58 -7.93 15.61
CA ALA A 198 -1.07 -6.70 16.21
C ALA A 198 -0.48 -6.40 17.60
N LYS A 199 -0.19 -7.45 18.39
CA LYS A 199 0.38 -7.32 19.74
C LYS A 199 1.87 -7.03 19.74
N THR A 200 2.63 -7.63 18.83
CA THR A 200 4.10 -7.54 18.76
C THR A 200 4.59 -6.42 17.84
N GLY A 201 3.93 -6.21 16.71
CA GLY A 201 4.33 -5.23 15.69
C GLY A 201 3.55 -3.93 15.68
N GLY A 202 2.52 -3.79 16.54
CA GLY A 202 1.68 -2.58 16.59
C GLY A 202 0.83 -2.32 15.34
N VAL A 203 0.74 -3.29 14.44
CA VAL A 203 0.02 -3.20 13.17
C VAL A 203 -1.49 -3.18 13.37
N ARG A 204 -2.19 -2.39 12.56
CA ARG A 204 -3.65 -2.21 12.61
C ARG A 204 -4.25 -2.25 11.21
N LEU A 205 -5.49 -2.73 11.13
CA LEU A 205 -6.30 -2.69 9.92
C LEU A 205 -7.00 -1.33 9.81
N GLY A 206 -6.72 -0.60 8.74
CA GLY A 206 -7.35 0.70 8.44
C GLY A 206 -8.70 0.57 7.73
N GLY A 207 -9.01 -0.61 7.21
CA GLY A 207 -10.28 -0.90 6.57
C GLY A 207 -10.15 -1.77 5.32
N ILE A 208 -11.30 -2.09 4.75
CA ILE A 208 -11.45 -2.79 3.49
C ILE A 208 -11.65 -1.77 2.37
N ILE A 209 -10.96 -1.93 1.26
CA ILE A 209 -11.19 -1.19 0.02
C ILE A 209 -11.85 -2.17 -0.96
N CYS A 210 -13.08 -1.90 -1.35
CA CYS A 210 -13.72 -2.69 -2.40
C CYS A 210 -13.24 -2.24 -3.77
N ASN A 211 -12.69 -3.14 -4.56
CA ASN A 211 -12.51 -2.99 -5.99
C ASN A 211 -13.60 -3.83 -6.68
N SER A 212 -14.71 -3.20 -7.02
CA SER A 212 -15.94 -3.86 -7.44
C SER A 212 -15.74 -4.81 -8.62
N ARG A 213 -16.43 -5.93 -8.56
CA ARG A 213 -16.57 -6.93 -9.64
C ARG A 213 -17.99 -7.00 -10.16
N ASN A 214 -18.85 -6.04 -9.75
CA ASN A 214 -20.28 -6.01 -10.06
C ASN A 214 -21.01 -7.28 -9.57
N VAL A 215 -20.63 -7.78 -8.41
CA VAL A 215 -21.36 -8.83 -7.72
C VAL A 215 -22.67 -8.25 -7.19
N ASP A 216 -23.76 -9.01 -7.24
CA ASP A 216 -25.05 -8.56 -6.74
C ASP A 216 -24.95 -8.16 -5.26
N ARG A 217 -25.56 -7.02 -4.91
CA ARG A 217 -25.55 -6.44 -3.57
C ARG A 217 -24.14 -6.25 -2.96
N GLU A 218 -23.10 -6.11 -3.82
CA GLU A 218 -21.68 -6.11 -3.41
C GLU A 218 -21.36 -5.07 -2.33
N LEU A 219 -21.93 -3.86 -2.44
CA LEU A 219 -21.70 -2.80 -1.46
C LEU A 219 -22.20 -3.20 -0.06
N ASP A 220 -23.41 -3.76 0.02
CA ASP A 220 -24.01 -4.16 1.30
C ASP A 220 -23.30 -5.35 1.90
N LEU A 221 -22.93 -6.33 1.06
CA LEU A 221 -22.12 -7.47 1.44
C LEU A 221 -20.78 -7.02 2.04
N LEU A 222 -20.05 -6.12 1.37
CA LEU A 222 -18.76 -5.64 1.86
C LEU A 222 -18.90 -4.83 3.16
N ARG A 223 -20.01 -4.09 3.33
CA ARG A 223 -20.31 -3.39 4.60
C ARG A 223 -20.53 -4.38 5.75
N ALA A 224 -21.34 -5.42 5.52
CA ALA A 224 -21.61 -6.46 6.51
C ALA A 224 -20.32 -7.24 6.84
N PHE A 225 -19.57 -7.67 5.84
CA PHE A 225 -18.29 -8.35 5.99
C PHE A 225 -17.30 -7.51 6.82
N SER A 226 -17.15 -6.23 6.49
CA SER A 226 -16.24 -5.34 7.22
C SER A 226 -16.66 -5.17 8.67
N LYS A 227 -17.96 -4.99 8.93
CA LYS A 227 -18.53 -4.88 10.28
C LYS A 227 -18.27 -6.14 11.11
N GLU A 228 -18.47 -7.31 10.53
CA GLU A 228 -18.21 -8.60 11.21
C GLU A 228 -16.73 -8.76 11.57
N LEU A 229 -15.81 -8.30 10.72
CA LEU A 229 -14.38 -8.24 11.03
C LEU A 229 -14.01 -7.23 12.11
N GLY A 230 -14.95 -6.40 12.59
CA GLY A 230 -14.68 -5.31 13.54
C GLY A 230 -13.91 -4.15 12.91
N THR A 231 -14.11 -3.90 11.62
CA THR A 231 -13.52 -2.79 10.86
C THR A 231 -14.58 -2.10 10.00
N LYS A 232 -14.17 -1.29 9.05
CA LYS A 232 -15.07 -0.61 8.12
C LYS A 232 -14.75 -0.91 6.67
N LEU A 233 -15.76 -0.80 5.81
CA LEU A 233 -15.54 -0.57 4.40
C LEU A 233 -15.06 0.88 4.25
N LEU A 234 -13.76 1.06 3.99
CA LEU A 234 -13.16 2.38 3.86
C LEU A 234 -13.66 3.10 2.60
N TYR A 235 -13.65 2.37 1.49
CA TYR A 235 -14.10 2.90 0.22
C TYR A 235 -14.58 1.78 -0.72
N PHE A 236 -15.54 2.14 -1.57
CA PHE A 236 -16.05 1.28 -2.64
C PHE A 236 -15.66 1.91 -3.98
N VAL A 237 -14.72 1.28 -4.69
CA VAL A 237 -14.31 1.71 -6.03
C VAL A 237 -15.19 1.00 -7.05
N PRO A 238 -16.05 1.72 -7.78
CA PRO A 238 -16.89 1.12 -8.81
C PRO A 238 -16.05 0.51 -9.93
N ARG A 239 -16.60 -0.49 -10.60
CA ARG A 239 -15.95 -1.06 -11.79
C ARG A 239 -16.26 -0.21 -13.02
N ASP A 240 -15.19 0.23 -13.70
CA ASP A 240 -15.30 0.96 -14.97
C ASP A 240 -14.23 0.46 -15.95
N ASN A 241 -14.60 0.30 -17.22
CA ASN A 241 -13.71 -0.11 -18.29
C ASN A 241 -12.62 0.92 -18.61
N ILE A 242 -12.74 2.15 -18.11
CA ILE A 242 -11.72 3.17 -18.26
C ILE A 242 -10.41 2.77 -17.55
N VAL A 243 -10.51 1.99 -16.46
CA VAL A 243 -9.34 1.45 -15.75
C VAL A 243 -8.51 0.60 -16.70
N GLN A 244 -9.12 -0.35 -17.41
CA GLN A 244 -8.42 -1.17 -18.39
C GLN A 244 -7.85 -0.34 -19.53
N ARG A 245 -8.58 0.67 -20.00
CA ARG A 245 -8.09 1.57 -21.06
C ARG A 245 -6.86 2.37 -20.59
N ALA A 246 -6.86 2.83 -19.35
CA ALA A 246 -5.72 3.52 -18.75
C ALA A 246 -4.51 2.59 -18.65
N GLU A 247 -4.69 1.34 -18.19
CA GLU A 247 -3.65 0.32 -18.11
C GLU A 247 -3.02 0.01 -19.48
N ILE A 248 -3.83 -0.17 -20.53
CA ILE A 248 -3.35 -0.37 -21.91
C ILE A 248 -2.51 0.83 -22.37
N ASN A 249 -2.91 2.05 -21.98
CA ASN A 249 -2.18 3.29 -22.26
C ASN A 249 -1.04 3.54 -21.25
N LYS A 250 -0.75 2.59 -20.36
CA LYS A 250 0.37 2.63 -19.41
C LYS A 250 0.31 3.84 -18.46
N LYS A 251 -0.88 4.22 -18.05
CA LYS A 251 -1.17 5.37 -17.20
C LYS A 251 -2.12 5.00 -16.07
N THR A 252 -2.07 5.75 -14.99
CA THR A 252 -3.15 5.76 -14.01
C THR A 252 -4.41 6.38 -14.64
N VAL A 253 -5.58 6.11 -14.08
CA VAL A 253 -6.85 6.70 -14.57
C VAL A 253 -6.82 8.22 -14.46
N ILE A 254 -6.26 8.72 -13.36
CA ILE A 254 -6.10 10.16 -13.10
C ILE A 254 -5.25 10.83 -14.20
N GLU A 255 -4.14 10.19 -14.59
CA GLU A 255 -3.29 10.70 -15.66
C GLU A 255 -3.91 10.52 -17.05
N TYR A 256 -4.63 9.41 -17.29
CA TYR A 256 -5.20 9.05 -18.57
C TYR A 256 -6.43 9.91 -18.92
N LYS A 257 -7.34 10.06 -17.96
CA LYS A 257 -8.59 10.83 -18.15
C LYS A 257 -8.98 11.51 -16.84
N PRO A 258 -8.33 12.64 -16.51
CA PRO A 258 -8.47 13.32 -15.21
C PRO A 258 -9.91 13.76 -14.89
N ASP A 259 -10.71 14.07 -15.91
CA ASP A 259 -12.09 14.55 -15.74
C ASP A 259 -13.12 13.41 -15.70
N SER A 260 -12.69 12.14 -15.71
CA SER A 260 -13.61 11.01 -15.61
C SER A 260 -14.15 10.82 -14.20
N GLN A 261 -15.36 10.26 -14.10
CA GLN A 261 -15.92 9.88 -12.81
C GLN A 261 -15.01 8.91 -12.08
N GLN A 262 -14.40 7.96 -12.78
CA GLN A 262 -13.48 6.99 -12.17
C GLN A 262 -12.20 7.65 -11.62
N ALA A 263 -11.71 8.73 -12.25
CA ALA A 263 -10.61 9.51 -11.67
C ALA A 263 -11.05 10.18 -10.36
N GLN A 264 -12.29 10.68 -10.31
CA GLN A 264 -12.84 11.24 -9.07
C GLN A 264 -12.99 10.18 -7.98
N GLU A 265 -13.38 8.94 -8.32
CA GLU A 265 -13.43 7.83 -7.34
C GLU A 265 -12.06 7.56 -6.71
N TYR A 266 -10.98 7.62 -7.49
CA TYR A 266 -9.63 7.45 -6.94
C TYR A 266 -9.15 8.66 -6.12
N ARG A 267 -9.58 9.89 -6.43
CA ARG A 267 -9.37 11.06 -5.56
C ARG A 267 -10.10 10.91 -4.23
N ASN A 268 -11.36 10.48 -4.28
CA ASN A 268 -12.15 10.21 -3.08
C ASN A 268 -11.56 9.08 -2.22
N LEU A 269 -11.03 8.02 -2.85
CA LEU A 269 -10.28 6.98 -2.14
C LEU A 269 -9.04 7.56 -1.46
N ALA A 270 -8.29 8.43 -2.14
CA ALA A 270 -7.12 9.10 -1.56
C ALA A 270 -7.53 9.96 -0.35
N GLU A 271 -8.60 10.73 -0.47
CA GLU A 271 -9.16 11.52 0.63
C GLU A 271 -9.61 10.63 1.80
N ALA A 272 -10.26 9.50 1.52
CA ALA A 272 -10.65 8.53 2.55
C ALA A 272 -9.43 7.98 3.31
N VAL A 273 -8.32 7.69 2.62
CA VAL A 273 -7.07 7.26 3.25
C VAL A 273 -6.43 8.39 4.06
N ILE A 274 -6.39 9.63 3.53
CA ILE A 274 -5.83 10.80 4.23
C ILE A 274 -6.55 11.02 5.56
N ASN A 275 -7.88 10.99 5.54
CA ASN A 275 -8.73 11.29 6.68
C ASN A 275 -8.94 10.10 7.63
N ASN A 276 -8.42 8.92 7.29
CA ASN A 276 -8.60 7.75 8.13
C ASN A 276 -7.77 7.84 9.40
N THR A 277 -8.45 7.85 10.54
CA THR A 277 -7.88 7.79 11.90
C THR A 277 -8.40 6.60 12.70
N ASP A 278 -9.25 5.78 12.09
CA ASP A 278 -9.88 4.64 12.73
C ASP A 278 -9.19 3.34 12.30
N PHE A 279 -8.46 2.74 13.22
CA PHE A 279 -7.63 1.56 13.01
C PHE A 279 -8.00 0.47 14.02
N ALA A 280 -8.25 -0.74 13.54
CA ALA A 280 -8.75 -1.84 14.33
C ALA A 280 -7.76 -3.02 14.41
N ILE A 281 -7.90 -3.83 15.47
CA ILE A 281 -7.41 -5.20 15.47
C ILE A 281 -8.58 -6.05 14.98
N PRO A 282 -8.51 -6.67 13.80
CA PRO A 282 -9.66 -7.36 13.24
C PRO A 282 -9.99 -8.63 14.02
N THR A 283 -11.27 -9.03 13.96
CA THR A 283 -11.76 -10.30 14.44
C THR A 283 -12.04 -11.22 13.24
N PRO A 284 -11.12 -12.13 12.90
CA PRO A 284 -11.36 -13.09 11.82
C PRO A 284 -12.59 -13.94 12.13
N MET A 285 -13.42 -14.18 11.13
CA MET A 285 -14.60 -15.03 11.26
C MET A 285 -14.28 -16.49 10.92
N THR A 286 -15.14 -17.41 11.38
CA THR A 286 -15.10 -18.81 10.98
C THR A 286 -15.53 -18.96 9.52
N GLN A 287 -15.31 -20.14 8.95
CA GLN A 287 -15.74 -20.41 7.59
C GLN A 287 -17.27 -20.41 7.51
N GLU A 288 -17.91 -21.05 8.45
CA GLU A 288 -19.38 -21.15 8.56
C GLU A 288 -20.01 -19.74 8.63
N ARG A 289 -19.45 -18.85 9.43
CA ARG A 289 -19.97 -17.48 9.54
C ARG A 289 -19.81 -16.71 8.23
N LEU A 290 -18.72 -16.91 7.50
CA LEU A 290 -18.52 -16.30 6.20
C LEU A 290 -19.53 -16.82 5.18
N GLU A 291 -19.82 -18.12 5.17
CA GLU A 291 -20.81 -18.75 4.30
C GLU A 291 -22.23 -18.26 4.63
N GLU A 292 -22.59 -18.11 5.92
CA GLU A 292 -23.85 -17.49 6.35
C GLU A 292 -24.04 -16.09 5.76
N ILE A 293 -23.01 -15.23 5.84
CA ILE A 293 -23.07 -13.89 5.26
C ILE A 293 -23.27 -13.95 3.75
N LEU A 294 -22.54 -14.83 3.04
CA LEU A 294 -22.71 -15.00 1.59
C LEU A 294 -24.14 -15.44 1.24
N PHE A 295 -24.72 -16.31 2.05
CA PHE A 295 -26.11 -16.73 1.90
C PHE A 295 -27.09 -15.58 2.16
N GLU A 296 -26.95 -14.83 3.26
CA GLU A 296 -27.78 -13.66 3.59
C GLU A 296 -27.84 -12.62 2.47
N TYR A 297 -26.80 -12.54 1.64
CA TYR A 297 -26.69 -11.63 0.50
C TYR A 297 -27.03 -12.28 -0.86
N GLY A 298 -27.52 -13.53 -0.85
CA GLY A 298 -28.01 -14.22 -2.04
C GLY A 298 -26.91 -14.69 -3.00
N LEU A 299 -25.71 -14.92 -2.49
CA LEU A 299 -24.57 -15.43 -3.27
C LEU A 299 -24.38 -16.96 -3.11
N MET A 300 -25.12 -17.57 -2.21
CA MET A 300 -25.19 -19.02 -2.00
C MET A 300 -26.65 -19.40 -1.78
N ASP A 301 -27.09 -20.47 -2.44
CA ASP A 301 -28.34 -21.11 -2.15
C ASP A 301 -28.15 -22.06 -0.95
N PHE A 302 -29.18 -22.22 -0.12
CA PHE A 302 -29.16 -23.35 0.81
C PHE A 302 -29.08 -24.61 -0.03
N ALA A 303 -28.05 -25.40 0.19
CA ALA A 303 -28.03 -26.75 -0.35
C ALA A 303 -29.09 -27.57 0.39
N ASP A 304 -30.32 -27.55 -0.12
CA ASP A 304 -31.35 -28.51 0.27
C ASP A 304 -30.95 -29.97 -0.11
N ASP A 305 -29.74 -30.15 -0.62
CA ASP A 305 -29.24 -31.41 -1.22
C ASP A 305 -27.97 -31.97 -0.53
N TYR A 306 -27.74 -31.76 0.74
CA TYR A 306 -26.86 -32.67 1.48
C TYR A 306 -27.64 -33.86 2.04
N HIS A 307 -28.34 -34.55 1.16
CA HIS A 307 -28.68 -35.93 1.36
C HIS A 307 -27.65 -36.80 0.63
N ILE A 308 -26.54 -37.08 1.28
CA ILE A 308 -25.73 -38.28 1.05
C ILE A 308 -25.48 -38.96 2.38
#